data_bde6eaf6f02a58fcf89c9a0b578e0015
#
_entry.id   bde6eaf6f02a58fcf89c9a0b578e0015
#
_cell.length_a   1.000
_cell.length_b   1.000
_cell.length_c   1.000
_cell.angle_alpha   90.00
_cell.angle_beta   90.00
_cell.angle_gamma   90.00
#
_symmetry.space_group_name_H-M   'P 1'
#
loop_
_entity.id
_entity.type
_entity.pdbx_description
1 polymer ?
#
loop_
_entity_poly.entity_id
_entity_poly.type
_entity_poly.pdbx_seq_one_letter_code
_entity_poly.pdbx_strand_id
1 'polypeptide(L)'
;RPRDGAALSARQRSRLPRSYDSAVVPNIADAAVELPTEVMAREAATVSAVARFDATAACALLPFTALLLRSESSASSRIERLTSSARRIVEEETFGSDRNSGNAALIVANTRAMETATGAPWPLDLGSLLSMHQALLGDSAPTIAGRLRQEPVWIGGSDLSPAGAMFVPPHHEQVPTALEDLLFFLRRSDLPPLTKAALAHA
;
A
#
# COMPACT_ATOMS: atom_id res chain seq x y z
N ARG A 1 -3.37 18.02 -8.97
CA ARG A 1 -2.98 19.44 -8.88
C ARG A 1 -1.63 19.62 -9.53
N PRO A 2 -1.37 20.78 -10.22
CA PRO A 2 -0.02 21.15 -10.60
C PRO A 2 0.86 21.14 -9.35
N ARG A 3 2.00 20.46 -9.39
CA ARG A 3 2.93 20.31 -8.24
C ARG A 3 3.38 21.63 -7.62
N ASP A 4 3.24 22.75 -8.32
CA ASP A 4 3.75 24.07 -7.90
C ASP A 4 2.67 25.11 -7.58
N GLY A 5 1.41 24.72 -7.37
CA GLY A 5 0.35 25.65 -6.96
C GLY A 5 0.03 26.78 -7.96
N ALA A 6 0.65 26.75 -9.13
CA ALA A 6 0.40 27.75 -10.18
C ALA A 6 -1.01 27.60 -10.73
N ALA A 7 -1.85 28.57 -10.48
CA ALA A 7 -3.20 28.61 -11.03
C ALA A 7 -3.13 28.64 -12.57
N LEU A 8 -3.75 27.65 -13.22
CA LEU A 8 -3.86 27.59 -14.67
C LEU A 8 -4.45 28.88 -15.21
N SER A 9 -3.86 29.43 -16.27
CA SER A 9 -4.45 30.56 -17.00
C SER A 9 -5.79 30.14 -17.61
N ALA A 10 -6.69 31.10 -17.85
CA ALA A 10 -7.99 30.84 -18.49
C ALA A 10 -7.84 30.11 -19.84
N ARG A 11 -6.79 30.43 -20.61
CA ARG A 11 -6.46 29.81 -21.90
C ARG A 11 -5.98 28.37 -21.76
N GLN A 12 -5.28 28.01 -20.68
CA GLN A 12 -4.89 26.65 -20.38
C GLN A 12 -6.10 25.83 -19.93
N ARG A 13 -6.95 26.38 -19.06
CA ARG A 13 -8.20 25.75 -18.63
C ARG A 13 -9.15 25.45 -19.78
N SER A 14 -9.30 26.36 -20.73
CA SER A 14 -10.19 26.15 -21.90
C SER A 14 -9.70 25.08 -22.89
N ARG A 15 -8.43 24.70 -22.82
CA ARG A 15 -7.83 23.62 -23.63
C ARG A 15 -7.87 22.25 -22.98
N LEU A 16 -8.19 22.18 -21.69
CA LEU A 16 -8.32 20.89 -21.02
C LEU A 16 -9.59 20.18 -21.48
N PRO A 17 -9.53 18.88 -21.77
CA PRO A 17 -10.71 18.08 -22.01
C PRO A 17 -11.71 18.20 -20.85
N ARG A 18 -12.98 18.21 -21.17
CA ARG A 18 -14.07 18.33 -20.17
C ARG A 18 -14.37 17.03 -19.45
N SER A 19 -13.90 15.92 -19.97
CA SER A 19 -14.11 14.58 -19.42
C SER A 19 -12.86 13.73 -19.61
N TYR A 20 -12.73 12.71 -18.80
CA TYR A 20 -11.74 11.64 -18.89
C TYR A 20 -12.38 10.34 -18.42
N ASP A 21 -11.86 9.22 -18.90
CA ASP A 21 -12.29 7.90 -18.46
C ASP A 21 -11.47 7.47 -17.27
N SER A 22 -12.12 6.93 -16.25
CA SER A 22 -11.47 6.30 -15.09
C SER A 22 -11.74 4.80 -15.08
N ALA A 23 -10.84 4.04 -14.47
CA ALA A 23 -11.03 2.60 -14.31
C ALA A 23 -12.29 2.32 -13.48
N VAL A 24 -13.00 1.26 -13.85
CA VAL A 24 -14.08 0.66 -13.08
C VAL A 24 -13.56 -0.67 -12.58
N VAL A 25 -13.51 -0.83 -11.26
CA VAL A 25 -13.09 -2.09 -10.63
C VAL A 25 -14.30 -2.95 -10.30
N PRO A 26 -14.25 -4.26 -10.57
CA PRO A 26 -15.32 -5.17 -10.17
C PRO A 26 -15.32 -5.35 -8.65
N ASN A 27 -16.47 -5.68 -8.07
CA ASN A 27 -16.55 -6.12 -6.69
C ASN A 27 -15.91 -7.52 -6.56
N ILE A 28 -15.14 -7.74 -5.52
CA ILE A 28 -14.43 -8.98 -5.22
C ILE A 28 -14.93 -9.69 -3.96
N ALA A 29 -15.72 -9.02 -3.13
CA ALA A 29 -16.23 -9.56 -1.87
C ALA A 29 -16.83 -10.96 -2.04
N ASP A 30 -17.69 -11.13 -3.04
CA ASP A 30 -18.39 -12.38 -3.33
C ASP A 30 -17.90 -13.08 -4.62
N ALA A 31 -16.75 -12.64 -5.17
CA ALA A 31 -16.22 -13.22 -6.39
C ALA A 31 -15.93 -14.73 -6.22
N ALA A 32 -16.37 -15.53 -7.19
CA ALA A 32 -16.00 -16.94 -7.24
C ALA A 32 -14.51 -17.07 -7.56
N VAL A 33 -13.78 -17.75 -6.70
CA VAL A 33 -12.35 -18.00 -6.87
C VAL A 33 -12.13 -19.50 -7.03
N GLU A 34 -11.83 -19.92 -8.24
CA GLU A 34 -11.49 -21.31 -8.56
C GLU A 34 -9.97 -21.46 -8.65
N LEU A 35 -9.42 -22.31 -7.81
CA LEU A 35 -7.98 -22.58 -7.80
C LEU A 35 -7.70 -23.98 -8.39
N PRO A 36 -6.68 -24.10 -9.24
CA PRO A 36 -6.19 -25.42 -9.64
C PRO A 36 -5.79 -26.27 -8.43
N THR A 37 -6.06 -27.56 -8.49
CA THR A 37 -5.75 -28.50 -7.39
C THR A 37 -4.28 -28.44 -6.96
N GLU A 38 -3.37 -28.24 -7.91
CA GLU A 38 -1.94 -28.09 -7.62
C GLU A 38 -1.64 -26.84 -6.76
N VAL A 39 -2.31 -25.71 -7.05
CA VAL A 39 -2.16 -24.45 -6.29
C VAL A 39 -2.68 -24.65 -4.86
N MET A 40 -3.85 -25.29 -4.71
CA MET A 40 -4.43 -25.62 -3.38
C MET A 40 -3.50 -26.52 -2.56
N ALA A 41 -2.95 -27.56 -3.16
CA ALA A 41 -2.02 -28.48 -2.48
C ALA A 41 -0.73 -27.75 -2.06
N ARG A 42 -0.19 -26.90 -2.91
CA ARG A 42 1.01 -26.09 -2.62
C ARG A 42 0.75 -25.09 -1.51
N GLU A 43 -0.39 -24.41 -1.53
CA GLU A 43 -0.78 -23.49 -0.47
C GLU A 43 -0.93 -24.21 0.88
N ALA A 44 -1.63 -25.34 0.92
CA ALA A 44 -1.79 -26.12 2.15
C ALA A 44 -0.43 -26.55 2.73
N ALA A 45 0.49 -27.00 1.88
CA ALA A 45 1.85 -27.34 2.30
C ALA A 45 2.61 -26.15 2.86
N THR A 46 2.48 -24.97 2.21
CA THR A 46 3.15 -23.73 2.64
C THR A 46 2.59 -23.24 3.97
N VAL A 47 1.27 -23.17 4.14
CA VAL A 47 0.62 -22.79 5.39
C VAL A 47 1.06 -23.72 6.53
N SER A 48 1.12 -25.03 6.28
CA SER A 48 1.60 -26.00 7.25
C SER A 48 3.07 -25.79 7.62
N ALA A 49 3.92 -25.39 6.67
CA ALA A 49 5.32 -25.08 6.92
C ALA A 49 5.48 -23.83 7.79
N VAL A 50 4.70 -22.77 7.50
CA VAL A 50 4.66 -21.54 8.30
C VAL A 50 4.21 -21.84 9.72
N ALA A 51 3.12 -22.58 9.90
CA ALA A 51 2.62 -22.97 11.23
C ALA A 51 3.65 -23.78 12.05
N ARG A 52 4.37 -24.71 11.40
CA ARG A 52 5.47 -25.44 12.07
C ARG A 52 6.61 -24.50 12.46
N PHE A 53 6.97 -23.57 11.60
CA PHE A 53 8.00 -22.58 11.89
C PHE A 53 7.60 -21.72 13.09
N ASP A 54 6.38 -21.20 13.12
CA ASP A 54 5.87 -20.41 14.23
C ASP A 54 5.92 -21.20 15.55
N ALA A 55 5.51 -22.45 15.54
CA ALA A 55 5.51 -23.31 16.73
C ALA A 55 6.92 -23.61 17.26
N THR A 56 7.95 -23.61 16.41
CA THR A 56 9.29 -24.10 16.77
C THR A 56 10.35 -23.00 16.86
N ALA A 57 10.27 -21.98 16.03
CA ALA A 57 11.34 -21.01 15.85
C ALA A 57 10.93 -19.55 16.18
N ALA A 58 9.64 -19.21 16.17
CA ALA A 58 9.19 -17.84 16.31
C ALA A 58 9.68 -17.20 17.61
N CYS A 59 9.59 -17.90 18.76
CA CYS A 59 10.08 -17.39 20.03
C CYS A 59 11.58 -17.06 20.04
N ALA A 60 12.40 -17.85 19.34
CA ALA A 60 13.84 -17.62 19.25
C ALA A 60 14.16 -16.39 18.37
N LEU A 61 13.27 -16.02 17.46
CA LEU A 61 13.44 -14.90 16.52
C LEU A 61 12.83 -13.59 17.02
N LEU A 62 12.03 -13.59 18.09
CA LEU A 62 11.45 -12.37 18.66
C LEU A 62 12.46 -11.23 18.86
N PRO A 63 13.68 -11.47 19.37
CA PRO A 63 14.68 -10.41 19.53
C PRO A 63 15.16 -9.79 18.21
N PHE A 64 14.95 -10.50 17.09
CA PHE A 64 15.39 -10.08 15.75
C PHE A 64 14.26 -9.49 14.91
N THR A 65 13.04 -9.39 15.44
CA THR A 65 11.86 -8.92 14.69
C THR A 65 12.08 -7.56 14.03
N ALA A 66 12.63 -6.59 14.77
CA ALA A 66 12.92 -5.27 14.24
C ALA A 66 13.95 -5.31 13.08
N LEU A 67 14.97 -6.17 13.19
CA LEU A 67 15.96 -6.35 12.11
C LEU A 67 15.32 -6.99 10.87
N LEU A 68 14.46 -7.97 11.05
CA LEU A 68 13.75 -8.65 9.96
C LEU A 68 12.80 -7.68 9.26
N LEU A 69 12.03 -6.88 10.00
CA LEU A 69 11.13 -5.86 9.43
C LEU A 69 11.90 -4.80 8.63
N ARG A 70 13.03 -4.33 9.15
CA ARG A 70 13.91 -3.39 8.39
C ARG A 70 14.45 -4.02 7.11
N SER A 71 14.87 -5.28 7.18
CA SER A 71 15.37 -6.02 6.02
C SER A 71 14.29 -6.16 4.95
N GLU A 72 13.07 -6.54 5.35
CA GLU A 72 11.91 -6.67 4.46
C GLU A 72 11.51 -5.32 3.87
N SER A 73 11.37 -4.28 4.69
CA SER A 73 11.06 -2.93 4.24
C SER A 73 12.09 -2.42 3.22
N SER A 74 13.37 -2.65 3.48
CA SER A 74 14.45 -2.28 2.56
C SER A 74 14.41 -3.10 1.27
N ALA A 75 14.07 -4.38 1.33
CA ALA A 75 13.94 -5.26 0.16
C ALA A 75 12.74 -4.88 -0.70
N SER A 76 11.58 -4.62 -0.09
CA SER A 76 10.37 -4.15 -0.75
C SER A 76 10.59 -2.80 -1.44
N SER A 77 11.21 -1.85 -0.73
CA SER A 77 11.51 -0.52 -1.27
C SER A 77 12.45 -0.56 -2.48
N ARG A 78 13.32 -1.57 -2.59
CA ARG A 78 14.18 -1.75 -3.79
C ARG A 78 13.38 -2.06 -5.06
N ILE A 79 12.22 -2.68 -4.95
CA ILE A 79 11.33 -2.93 -6.09
C ILE A 79 10.90 -1.59 -6.69
N GLU A 80 10.67 -0.59 -5.85
CA GLU A 80 10.33 0.78 -6.24
C GLU A 80 11.56 1.67 -6.50
N ARG A 81 12.75 1.05 -6.59
CA ARG A 81 14.05 1.74 -6.79
C ARG A 81 14.44 2.69 -5.65
N LEU A 82 13.87 2.52 -4.49
CA LEU A 82 14.26 3.23 -3.28
C LEU A 82 15.40 2.47 -2.60
N THR A 83 16.59 3.03 -2.60
CA THR A 83 17.77 2.42 -1.97
C THR A 83 18.41 3.39 -1.00
N SER A 84 18.88 2.87 0.14
CA SER A 84 19.67 3.61 1.12
C SER A 84 20.66 2.66 1.82
N SER A 85 21.73 3.20 2.40
CA SER A 85 22.65 2.40 3.21
C SER A 85 22.03 2.08 4.58
N ALA A 86 22.37 0.92 5.14
CA ALA A 86 21.90 0.51 6.47
C ALA A 86 22.22 1.57 7.54
N ARG A 87 23.39 2.19 7.47
CA ARG A 87 23.80 3.28 8.36
C ARG A 87 22.81 4.45 8.29
N ARG A 88 22.46 4.93 7.09
CA ARG A 88 21.51 6.04 6.92
C ARG A 88 20.11 5.71 7.42
N ILE A 89 19.67 4.48 7.25
CA ILE A 89 18.36 4.03 7.76
C ILE A 89 18.37 4.10 9.30
N VAL A 90 19.42 3.62 9.96
CA VAL A 90 19.54 3.67 11.43
C VAL A 90 19.70 5.11 11.94
N GLU A 91 20.45 5.95 11.26
CA GLU A 91 20.59 7.38 11.58
C GLU A 91 19.23 8.08 11.51
N GLU A 92 18.46 7.83 10.44
CA GLU A 92 17.12 8.37 10.24
C GLU A 92 16.13 7.92 11.32
N GLU A 93 16.17 6.63 11.66
CA GLU A 93 15.30 6.04 12.68
C GLU A 93 15.59 6.59 14.08
N THR A 94 16.87 6.89 14.35
CA THR A 94 17.34 7.32 15.68
C THR A 94 17.19 8.84 15.89
N PHE A 95 17.48 9.63 14.89
CA PHE A 95 17.60 11.09 15.02
C PHE A 95 16.51 11.85 14.23
N GLY A 96 15.73 11.16 13.40
CA GLY A 96 14.71 11.77 12.53
C GLY A 96 15.29 12.46 11.31
N SER A 97 14.39 12.95 10.43
CA SER A 97 14.79 13.56 9.17
C SER A 97 15.48 14.90 9.36
N ASP A 98 16.74 14.97 9.02
CA ASP A 98 17.27 16.21 8.42
C ASP A 98 16.72 16.30 6.99
N ARG A 99 16.45 17.52 6.48
CA ARG A 99 15.80 17.80 5.17
C ARG A 99 16.42 17.09 3.94
N ASN A 100 17.39 16.22 4.13
CA ASN A 100 18.18 15.54 3.10
C ASN A 100 18.18 14.01 3.21
N SER A 101 17.32 13.39 4.02
CA SER A 101 17.34 11.93 4.24
C SER A 101 16.75 11.09 3.09
N GLY A 102 16.04 11.72 2.15
CA GLY A 102 15.64 11.10 0.89
C GLY A 102 15.01 9.72 1.05
N ASN A 103 15.60 8.72 0.40
CA ASN A 103 15.09 7.34 0.42
C ASN A 103 15.13 6.69 1.81
N ALA A 104 16.01 7.10 2.72
CA ALA A 104 16.09 6.54 4.07
C ALA A 104 14.81 6.83 4.86
N ALA A 105 14.29 8.06 4.80
CA ALA A 105 13.03 8.45 5.44
C ALA A 105 11.85 7.62 4.92
N LEU A 106 11.78 7.39 3.60
CA LEU A 106 10.74 6.56 2.99
C LEU A 106 10.83 5.09 3.44
N ILE A 107 12.03 4.54 3.56
CA ILE A 107 12.24 3.17 4.06
C ILE A 107 11.83 3.06 5.54
N VAL A 108 12.17 4.04 6.37
CA VAL A 108 11.77 4.08 7.78
C VAL A 108 10.24 4.21 7.91
N ALA A 109 9.62 5.07 7.10
CA ALA A 109 8.16 5.21 7.07
C ALA A 109 7.47 3.89 6.64
N ASN A 110 8.03 3.17 5.66
CA ASN A 110 7.55 1.84 5.27
C ASN A 110 7.68 0.82 6.42
N THR A 111 8.79 0.83 7.16
CA THR A 111 8.96 -0.04 8.35
C THR A 111 7.88 0.25 9.40
N ARG A 112 7.62 1.53 9.70
CA ARG A 112 6.54 1.94 10.63
C ARG A 112 5.15 1.51 10.16
N ALA A 113 4.89 1.60 8.85
CA ALA A 113 3.63 1.13 8.27
C ALA A 113 3.48 -0.40 8.42
N MET A 114 4.54 -1.17 8.22
CA MET A 114 4.56 -2.62 8.43
C MET A 114 4.35 -2.99 9.91
N GLU A 115 4.97 -2.26 10.85
CA GLU A 115 4.74 -2.44 12.29
C GLU A 115 3.28 -2.14 12.65
N THR A 116 2.72 -1.07 12.11
CA THR A 116 1.31 -0.71 12.29
C THR A 116 0.40 -1.81 11.73
N ALA A 117 0.72 -2.37 10.57
CA ALA A 117 -0.04 -3.43 9.94
C ALA A 117 -0.01 -4.74 10.75
N THR A 118 1.18 -5.13 11.24
CA THR A 118 1.34 -6.35 12.05
C THR A 118 0.70 -6.23 13.43
N GLY A 119 0.61 -5.02 13.99
CA GLY A 119 -0.08 -4.73 15.25
C GLY A 119 -1.58 -4.46 15.11
N ALA A 120 -2.11 -4.37 13.89
CA ALA A 120 -3.51 -4.05 13.67
C ALA A 120 -4.45 -5.20 14.14
N PRO A 121 -5.62 -4.86 14.69
CA PRO A 121 -6.60 -5.88 15.08
C PRO A 121 -7.16 -6.59 13.84
N TRP A 122 -7.51 -7.85 14.00
CA TRP A 122 -8.20 -8.61 12.98
C TRP A 122 -9.65 -8.87 13.40
N PRO A 123 -10.65 -8.72 12.52
CA PRO A 123 -10.55 -8.32 11.11
C PRO A 123 -10.19 -6.84 10.92
N LEU A 124 -9.47 -6.56 9.83
CA LEU A 124 -9.14 -5.18 9.47
C LEU A 124 -10.38 -4.36 9.19
N ASP A 125 -10.31 -3.08 9.51
CA ASP A 125 -11.30 -2.06 9.19
C ASP A 125 -10.69 -0.87 8.45
N LEU A 126 -11.51 0.08 8.05
CA LEU A 126 -11.04 1.28 7.36
C LEU A 126 -10.10 2.11 8.24
N GLY A 127 -10.35 2.17 9.55
CA GLY A 127 -9.49 2.88 10.50
C GLY A 127 -8.07 2.30 10.54
N SER A 128 -7.95 0.98 10.53
CA SER A 128 -6.67 0.27 10.44
C SER A 128 -5.92 0.62 9.16
N LEU A 129 -6.58 0.60 7.99
CA LEU A 129 -5.97 0.99 6.72
C LEU A 129 -5.51 2.45 6.71
N LEU A 130 -6.31 3.36 7.24
CA LEU A 130 -5.94 4.78 7.32
C LEU A 130 -4.80 5.01 8.31
N SER A 131 -4.69 4.23 9.38
CA SER A 131 -3.57 4.27 10.32
C SER A 131 -2.25 3.82 9.67
N MET A 132 -2.28 2.75 8.88
CA MET A 132 -1.13 2.32 8.07
C MET A 132 -0.72 3.39 7.06
N HIS A 133 -1.69 3.99 6.37
CA HIS A 133 -1.46 5.08 5.43
C HIS A 133 -0.89 6.33 6.12
N GLN A 134 -1.35 6.65 7.34
CA GLN A 134 -0.79 7.71 8.16
C GLN A 134 0.66 7.42 8.55
N ALA A 135 0.98 6.20 8.97
CA ALA A 135 2.33 5.80 9.32
C ALA A 135 3.29 5.89 8.12
N LEU A 136 2.80 5.55 6.92
CA LEU A 136 3.60 5.59 5.70
C LEU A 136 3.86 7.02 5.19
N LEU A 137 2.86 7.90 5.23
CA LEU A 137 2.92 9.21 4.56
C LEU A 137 2.98 10.41 5.51
N GLY A 138 2.87 10.19 6.83
CA GLY A 138 2.76 11.28 7.81
C GLY A 138 3.87 12.32 7.72
N ASP A 139 5.10 11.88 7.52
CA ASP A 139 6.28 12.75 7.44
C ASP A 139 6.47 13.35 6.03
N SER A 140 6.20 12.56 4.97
CA SER A 140 6.46 12.97 3.58
C SER A 140 5.32 13.75 2.93
N ALA A 141 4.08 13.47 3.30
CA ALA A 141 2.87 14.05 2.72
C ALA A 141 1.74 14.24 3.75
N PRO A 142 1.95 15.05 4.81
CA PRO A 142 1.02 15.14 5.95
C PRO A 142 -0.38 15.61 5.59
N THR A 143 -0.55 16.29 4.47
CA THR A 143 -1.86 16.80 4.03
C THR A 143 -2.79 15.70 3.53
N ILE A 144 -2.25 14.57 3.07
CA ILE A 144 -3.02 13.44 2.52
C ILE A 144 -2.91 12.19 3.40
N ALA A 145 -1.94 12.13 4.31
CA ALA A 145 -1.70 11.00 5.19
C ALA A 145 -2.95 10.65 6.02
N GLY A 146 -3.27 9.37 6.13
CA GLY A 146 -4.42 8.86 6.89
C GLY A 146 -5.79 9.30 6.36
N ARG A 147 -5.88 9.71 5.10
CA ARG A 147 -7.13 10.21 4.50
C ARG A 147 -7.39 9.59 3.15
N LEU A 148 -8.65 9.38 2.83
CA LEU A 148 -9.07 9.07 1.48
C LEU A 148 -8.95 10.32 0.60
N ARG A 149 -8.45 10.12 -0.62
CA ARG A 149 -8.34 11.21 -1.59
C ARG A 149 -9.70 11.76 -1.98
N GLN A 150 -9.73 13.04 -2.30
CA GLN A 150 -10.91 13.76 -2.78
C GLN A 150 -10.70 14.33 -4.19
N GLU A 151 -9.62 13.97 -4.83
CA GLU A 151 -9.24 14.43 -6.16
C GLU A 151 -8.83 13.24 -7.03
N PRO A 152 -8.94 13.36 -8.36
CA PRO A 152 -8.42 12.35 -9.26
C PRO A 152 -6.90 12.27 -9.15
N VAL A 153 -6.38 11.06 -9.31
CA VAL A 153 -4.96 10.76 -9.49
C VAL A 153 -4.79 10.00 -10.79
N TRP A 154 -3.62 10.05 -11.39
CA TRP A 154 -3.36 9.35 -12.66
C TRP A 154 -1.87 9.10 -12.86
N ILE A 155 -1.56 8.20 -13.78
CA ILE A 155 -0.20 7.83 -14.17
C ILE A 155 0.02 8.19 -15.63
N GLY A 156 1.10 8.90 -15.92
CA GLY A 156 1.46 9.34 -17.27
C GLY A 156 0.64 10.52 -17.77
N GLY A 157 0.89 10.94 -19.01
CA GLY A 157 0.21 12.08 -19.58
C GLY A 157 0.70 13.42 -19.05
N SER A 158 -0.22 14.38 -18.89
CA SER A 158 0.05 15.74 -18.41
C SER A 158 -0.17 15.86 -16.92
N ASP A 159 0.63 16.68 -16.21
CA ASP A 159 0.41 17.01 -14.80
C ASP A 159 -0.84 17.90 -14.57
N LEU A 160 -1.48 18.36 -15.63
CA LEU A 160 -2.59 19.32 -15.57
C LEU A 160 -3.97 18.65 -15.59
N SER A 161 -4.07 17.44 -16.14
CA SER A 161 -5.35 16.76 -16.33
C SER A 161 -5.13 15.26 -16.49
N PRO A 162 -6.04 14.40 -15.99
CA PRO A 162 -6.03 12.97 -16.27
C PRO A 162 -6.34 12.61 -17.73
N ALA A 163 -6.82 13.56 -18.53
CA ALA A 163 -7.09 13.30 -19.94
C ALA A 163 -5.81 12.96 -20.72
N GLY A 164 -5.81 11.82 -21.38
CA GLY A 164 -4.63 11.28 -22.06
C GLY A 164 -3.62 10.62 -21.14
N ALA A 165 -3.95 10.41 -19.88
CA ALA A 165 -3.14 9.62 -18.96
C ALA A 165 -3.09 8.14 -19.40
N MET A 166 -2.01 7.46 -19.04
CA MET A 166 -1.83 6.03 -19.30
C MET A 166 -2.81 5.20 -18.45
N PHE A 167 -3.05 5.64 -17.22
CA PHE A 167 -3.99 5.00 -16.30
C PHE A 167 -4.62 6.03 -15.37
N VAL A 168 -5.93 5.96 -15.22
CA VAL A 168 -6.68 6.76 -14.23
C VAL A 168 -7.42 5.78 -13.32
N PRO A 169 -7.07 5.69 -12.03
CA PRO A 169 -7.78 4.87 -11.05
C PRO A 169 -9.25 5.25 -10.91
N PRO A 170 -10.07 4.43 -10.21
CA PRO A 170 -11.46 4.74 -9.95
C PRO A 170 -11.65 6.15 -9.39
N HIS A 171 -12.78 6.78 -9.71
CA HIS A 171 -13.10 8.11 -9.18
C HIS A 171 -13.08 8.10 -7.66
N HIS A 172 -12.64 9.19 -7.04
CA HIS A 172 -12.45 9.25 -5.58
C HIS A 172 -13.73 8.97 -4.79
N GLU A 173 -14.92 9.27 -5.32
CA GLU A 173 -16.20 8.93 -4.71
C GLU A 173 -16.47 7.42 -4.66
N GLN A 174 -15.83 6.63 -5.50
CA GLN A 174 -15.95 5.17 -5.51
C GLN A 174 -14.97 4.47 -4.55
N VAL A 175 -13.95 5.18 -4.09
CA VAL A 175 -12.90 4.61 -3.23
C VAL A 175 -13.45 4.06 -1.92
N PRO A 176 -14.37 4.74 -1.18
CA PRO A 176 -14.93 4.18 0.04
C PRO A 176 -15.62 2.83 -0.19
N THR A 177 -16.48 2.74 -1.20
CA THR A 177 -17.21 1.50 -1.53
C THR A 177 -16.25 0.38 -1.97
N ALA A 178 -15.23 0.69 -2.76
CA ALA A 178 -14.23 -0.30 -3.17
C ALA A 178 -13.39 -0.81 -1.98
N LEU A 179 -13.09 0.05 -1.00
CA LEU A 179 -12.41 -0.37 0.23
C LEU A 179 -13.30 -1.21 1.13
N GLU A 180 -14.59 -0.90 1.22
CA GLU A 180 -15.56 -1.74 1.93
C GLU A 180 -15.63 -3.14 1.30
N ASP A 181 -15.72 -3.23 -0.01
CA ASP A 181 -15.70 -4.49 -0.75
C ASP A 181 -14.42 -5.30 -0.47
N LEU A 182 -13.24 -4.65 -0.51
CA LEU A 182 -11.98 -5.27 -0.15
C LEU A 182 -11.97 -5.78 1.30
N LEU A 183 -12.47 -5.00 2.25
CA LEU A 183 -12.53 -5.40 3.65
C LEU A 183 -13.50 -6.58 3.87
N PHE A 184 -14.60 -6.66 3.13
CA PHE A 184 -15.47 -7.83 3.11
C PHE A 184 -14.77 -9.05 2.51
N PHE A 185 -14.08 -8.89 1.40
CA PHE A 185 -13.27 -9.95 0.80
C PHE A 185 -12.25 -10.52 1.78
N LEU A 186 -11.52 -9.68 2.52
CA LEU A 186 -10.51 -10.11 3.48
C LEU A 186 -11.09 -10.95 4.64
N ARG A 187 -12.37 -10.74 4.99
CA ARG A 187 -13.07 -11.50 6.05
C ARG A 187 -13.53 -12.88 5.62
N ARG A 188 -13.45 -13.22 4.34
CA ARG A 188 -13.86 -14.53 3.81
C ARG A 188 -13.10 -15.65 4.51
N SER A 189 -13.82 -16.69 4.89
CA SER A 189 -13.26 -17.90 5.51
C SER A 189 -13.16 -19.10 4.54
N ASP A 190 -13.79 -18.98 3.38
CA ASP A 190 -13.81 -20.01 2.33
C ASP A 190 -12.54 -20.02 1.46
N LEU A 191 -11.73 -18.97 1.53
CA LEU A 191 -10.49 -18.84 0.78
C LEU A 191 -9.27 -19.08 1.67
N PRO A 192 -8.26 -19.79 1.17
CA PRO A 192 -6.98 -19.95 1.85
C PRO A 192 -6.25 -18.60 2.05
N PRO A 193 -5.46 -18.45 3.13
CA PRO A 193 -4.90 -17.15 3.52
C PRO A 193 -3.93 -16.54 2.52
N LEU A 194 -3.07 -17.35 1.88
CA LEU A 194 -2.11 -16.84 0.90
C LEU A 194 -2.80 -16.42 -0.40
N THR A 195 -3.83 -17.18 -0.80
CA THR A 195 -4.69 -16.80 -1.93
C THR A 195 -5.39 -15.46 -1.66
N LYS A 196 -5.96 -15.27 -0.46
CA LYS A 196 -6.55 -13.98 -0.08
C LYS A 196 -5.54 -12.84 -0.14
N ALA A 197 -4.36 -13.05 0.41
CA ALA A 197 -3.29 -12.05 0.39
C ALA A 197 -2.87 -11.68 -1.05
N ALA A 198 -2.71 -12.67 -1.92
CA ALA A 198 -2.34 -12.46 -3.31
C ALA A 198 -3.41 -11.69 -4.09
N LEU A 199 -4.69 -12.05 -3.92
CA LEU A 199 -5.81 -11.37 -4.59
C LEU A 199 -6.05 -9.95 -4.06
N ALA A 200 -5.82 -9.73 -2.77
CA ALA A 200 -5.92 -8.40 -2.18
C ALA A 200 -4.79 -7.46 -2.63
N HIS A 201 -3.65 -8.03 -3.04
CA HIS A 201 -2.48 -7.28 -3.52
C HIS A 201 -2.57 -6.95 -5.02
N ALA A 202 -3.25 -7.79 -5.82
CA ALA A 202 -3.37 -7.63 -7.28
C ALA A 202 -4.26 -6.46 -7.68
#